data_83d6f0ea3c85003bfa95023238b0830f
#
_entry.id   83d6f0ea3c85003bfa95023238b0830f
#
_cell.length_a   1.000
_cell.length_b   1.000
_cell.length_c   1.000
_cell.angle_alpha   90.00
_cell.angle_beta   90.00
_cell.angle_gamma   90.00
#
_symmetry.space_group_name_H-M   'P 1'
#
loop_
_entity.id
_entity.type
_entity.pdbx_description
1 polymer ?
#
loop_
_entity_poly.entity_id
_entity_poly.type
_entity_poly.pdbx_seq_one_letter_code
_entity_poly.pdbx_strand_id
1 'polypeptide(L)'
;MAGSKGGLEIPSCDVCGKPAVIEQAYSGRILCSHHLAKSIRKKVAKELRKQLILKKGQHTTIFVAISGGKDSAALLELLVDIIGVRPDVTIIAGTVDEGIEGYRPPSLQCAIDLCETLGVEFVTVSYKDLGFEEMDTVSKLIPGMTEKNPGAPSMPCSYCGVFRRQGINHLAKKVNADVMALGHNL
;
A
#
# COMPACT_ATOMS: atom_id res chain seq x y z
N MET A 1 14.03 -29.43 -43.66
CA MET A 1 13.24 -29.46 -42.45
C MET A 1 13.24 -28.04 -41.88
N ALA A 2 12.15 -27.31 -42.11
CA ALA A 2 12.00 -25.94 -41.62
C ALA A 2 11.50 -26.00 -40.18
N GLY A 3 12.34 -25.58 -39.21
CA GLY A 3 11.95 -25.43 -37.81
C GLY A 3 10.97 -24.26 -37.68
N SER A 4 9.72 -24.54 -37.37
CA SER A 4 8.74 -23.55 -36.99
C SER A 4 9.19 -22.89 -35.69
N LYS A 5 9.61 -21.63 -35.77
CA LYS A 5 9.72 -20.76 -34.61
C LYS A 5 8.30 -20.52 -34.11
N GLY A 6 7.88 -21.29 -33.11
CA GLY A 6 6.65 -21.03 -32.36
C GLY A 6 6.80 -19.71 -31.62
N GLY A 7 6.37 -18.60 -32.23
CA GLY A 7 6.20 -17.34 -31.54
C GLY A 7 5.08 -17.53 -30.50
N LEU A 8 5.30 -17.11 -29.27
CA LEU A 8 4.24 -17.02 -28.24
C LEU A 8 3.14 -16.11 -28.81
N GLU A 9 2.00 -16.68 -29.18
CA GLU A 9 0.83 -15.88 -29.56
C GLU A 9 0.30 -15.18 -28.31
N ILE A 10 0.39 -13.85 -28.33
CA ILE A 10 -0.20 -13.02 -27.27
C ILE A 10 -1.72 -13.02 -27.47
N PRO A 11 -2.52 -13.53 -26.52
CA PRO A 11 -3.96 -13.56 -26.69
C PRO A 11 -4.55 -12.14 -26.79
N SER A 12 -5.72 -12.05 -27.42
CA SER A 12 -6.44 -10.79 -27.58
C SER A 12 -7.34 -10.48 -26.41
N CYS A 13 -7.47 -9.19 -26.07
CA CYS A 13 -8.38 -8.72 -25.03
C CYS A 13 -9.84 -8.98 -25.41
N ASP A 14 -10.61 -9.63 -24.53
CA ASP A 14 -12.03 -9.95 -24.71
C ASP A 14 -12.93 -8.74 -24.97
N VAL A 15 -12.46 -7.53 -24.65
CA VAL A 15 -13.26 -6.30 -24.74
C VAL A 15 -12.95 -5.51 -26.02
N CYS A 16 -11.69 -5.44 -26.45
CA CYS A 16 -11.29 -4.55 -27.53
C CYS A 16 -10.34 -5.18 -28.58
N GLY A 17 -10.01 -6.47 -28.44
CA GLY A 17 -9.12 -7.16 -29.40
C GLY A 17 -7.65 -6.74 -29.37
N LYS A 18 -7.24 -5.74 -28.55
CA LYS A 18 -5.82 -5.36 -28.40
C LYS A 18 -5.04 -6.47 -27.69
N PRO A 19 -3.70 -6.52 -27.86
CA PRO A 19 -2.88 -7.49 -27.14
C PRO A 19 -3.17 -7.47 -25.63
N ALA A 20 -3.36 -8.65 -25.05
CA ALA A 20 -3.63 -8.80 -23.64
C ALA A 20 -2.35 -8.77 -22.82
N VAL A 21 -2.48 -8.41 -21.53
CA VAL A 21 -1.40 -8.42 -20.55
C VAL A 21 -1.65 -9.43 -19.42
N ILE A 22 -2.88 -9.92 -19.30
CA ILE A 22 -3.25 -10.87 -18.25
C ILE A 22 -4.45 -11.72 -18.65
N GLU A 23 -4.44 -12.96 -18.18
CA GLU A 23 -5.62 -13.81 -18.00
C GLU A 23 -5.97 -13.84 -16.52
N GLN A 24 -7.18 -13.40 -16.18
CA GLN A 24 -7.65 -13.38 -14.78
C GLN A 24 -8.19 -14.74 -14.38
N ALA A 25 -7.41 -15.54 -13.67
CA ALA A 25 -7.76 -16.92 -13.29
C ALA A 25 -9.16 -17.06 -12.65
N TYR A 26 -9.56 -16.12 -11.79
CA TYR A 26 -10.85 -16.15 -11.09
C TYR A 26 -12.08 -15.86 -11.99
N SER A 27 -11.89 -15.28 -13.18
CA SER A 27 -12.99 -14.89 -14.09
C SER A 27 -12.81 -15.40 -15.50
N GLY A 28 -11.69 -16.03 -15.82
CA GLY A 28 -11.31 -16.48 -17.16
C GLY A 28 -11.15 -15.35 -18.19
N ARG A 29 -11.20 -14.07 -17.76
CA ARG A 29 -11.16 -12.94 -18.69
C ARG A 29 -9.74 -12.61 -19.10
N ILE A 30 -9.56 -12.40 -20.40
CA ILE A 30 -8.30 -11.97 -21.01
C ILE A 30 -8.37 -10.47 -21.24
N LEU A 31 -7.46 -9.70 -20.65
CA LEU A 31 -7.57 -8.24 -20.65
C LEU A 31 -6.25 -7.56 -21.06
N CYS A 32 -6.37 -6.49 -21.86
CA CYS A 32 -5.27 -5.53 -22.08
C CYS A 32 -5.10 -4.64 -20.83
N SER A 33 -3.99 -3.90 -20.73
CA SER A 33 -3.66 -3.00 -19.62
C SER A 33 -4.80 -2.03 -19.29
N HIS A 34 -5.38 -1.37 -20.28
CA HIS A 34 -6.48 -0.43 -20.11
C HIS A 34 -7.73 -1.09 -19.48
N HIS A 35 -8.15 -2.26 -19.99
CA HIS A 35 -9.34 -2.94 -19.46
C HIS A 35 -9.08 -3.63 -18.13
N LEU A 36 -7.84 -4.03 -17.85
CA LEU A 36 -7.43 -4.48 -16.53
C LEU A 36 -7.55 -3.33 -15.50
N ALA A 37 -6.94 -2.18 -15.76
CA ALA A 37 -7.03 -1.00 -14.88
C ALA A 37 -8.49 -0.59 -14.63
N LYS A 38 -9.31 -0.54 -15.68
CA LYS A 38 -10.75 -0.23 -15.56
C LYS A 38 -11.51 -1.28 -14.73
N SER A 39 -11.15 -2.55 -14.86
CA SER A 39 -11.76 -3.64 -14.05
C SER A 39 -11.39 -3.50 -12.59
N ILE A 40 -10.12 -3.24 -12.27
CA ILE A 40 -9.63 -3.04 -10.89
C ILE A 40 -10.32 -1.81 -10.28
N ARG A 41 -10.30 -0.67 -10.95
CA ARG A 41 -10.97 0.56 -10.51
C ARG A 41 -12.44 0.33 -10.18
N LYS A 42 -13.17 -0.40 -11.03
CA LYS A 42 -14.59 -0.72 -10.79
C LYS A 42 -14.79 -1.58 -9.53
N LYS A 43 -13.90 -2.55 -9.29
CA LYS A 43 -13.96 -3.40 -8.09
C LYS A 43 -13.67 -2.61 -6.84
N VAL A 44 -12.60 -1.81 -6.84
CA VAL A 44 -12.25 -0.94 -5.71
C VAL A 44 -13.35 0.06 -5.42
N ALA A 45 -13.91 0.73 -6.43
CA ALA A 45 -15.02 1.66 -6.25
C ALA A 45 -16.29 0.97 -5.69
N LYS A 46 -16.55 -0.28 -6.07
CA LYS A 46 -17.66 -1.07 -5.51
C LYS A 46 -17.41 -1.39 -4.03
N GLU A 47 -16.17 -1.76 -3.67
CA GLU A 47 -15.81 -2.11 -2.31
C GLU A 47 -15.80 -0.89 -1.39
N LEU A 48 -15.26 0.24 -1.87
CA LEU A 48 -15.29 1.51 -1.14
C LEU A 48 -16.71 1.94 -0.77
N ARG A 49 -17.69 1.80 -1.70
CA ARG A 49 -19.09 2.14 -1.40
C ARG A 49 -19.72 1.27 -0.31
N LYS A 50 -19.19 0.07 -0.08
CA LYS A 50 -19.68 -0.82 1.00
C LYS A 50 -19.03 -0.51 2.34
N GLN A 51 -17.72 -0.21 2.32
CA GLN A 51 -16.94 -0.04 3.54
C GLN A 51 -16.89 1.41 4.03
N LEU A 52 -16.92 2.37 3.11
CA LEU A 52 -16.79 3.80 3.42
C LEU A 52 -18.18 4.48 3.36
N ILE A 53 -18.69 4.81 4.53
CA ILE A 53 -19.95 5.55 4.66
C ILE A 53 -19.63 7.03 4.80
N LEU A 54 -19.69 7.77 3.69
CA LEU A 54 -19.53 9.22 3.68
C LEU A 54 -20.88 9.88 4.00
N LYS A 55 -20.97 10.56 5.14
CA LYS A 55 -22.20 11.26 5.56
C LYS A 55 -22.29 12.60 4.84
N LYS A 56 -23.47 12.92 4.29
CA LYS A 56 -23.72 14.20 3.62
C LYS A 56 -23.51 15.37 4.61
N GLY A 57 -22.70 16.35 4.20
CA GLY A 57 -22.42 17.55 5.01
C GLY A 57 -21.37 17.36 6.10
N GLN A 58 -20.73 16.18 6.17
CA GLN A 58 -19.61 15.92 7.07
C GLN A 58 -18.34 15.75 6.25
N HIS A 59 -17.28 16.47 6.63
CA HIS A 59 -15.95 16.28 6.05
C HIS A 59 -15.34 14.96 6.61
N THR A 60 -14.64 14.22 5.75
CA THR A 60 -13.99 12.94 6.12
C THR A 60 -12.53 12.99 5.75
N THR A 61 -11.67 12.79 6.73
CA THR A 61 -10.21 12.64 6.53
C THR A 61 -9.83 11.17 6.47
N ILE A 62 -9.21 10.76 5.37
CA ILE A 62 -8.75 9.40 5.12
C ILE A 62 -7.23 9.36 5.18
N PHE A 63 -6.69 8.64 6.13
CA PHE A 63 -5.26 8.36 6.22
C PHE A 63 -4.92 7.08 5.45
N VAL A 64 -3.98 7.17 4.50
CA VAL A 64 -3.51 6.03 3.70
C VAL A 64 -2.09 5.69 4.11
N ALA A 65 -1.91 4.52 4.72
CA ALA A 65 -0.56 4.06 5.05
C ALA A 65 0.12 3.48 3.81
N ILE A 66 1.22 4.09 3.40
CA ILE A 66 2.01 3.69 2.23
C ILE A 66 3.39 3.22 2.65
N SER A 67 3.89 2.19 1.97
CA SER A 67 5.20 1.59 2.27
C SER A 67 6.28 1.91 1.24
N GLY A 68 5.91 2.62 0.15
CA GLY A 68 6.76 2.77 -1.04
C GLY A 68 6.69 1.57 -2.01
N GLY A 69 5.90 0.53 -1.67
CA GLY A 69 5.69 -0.64 -2.53
C GLY A 69 4.46 -0.49 -3.44
N LYS A 70 4.41 -1.31 -4.51
CA LYS A 70 3.39 -1.24 -5.58
C LYS A 70 1.94 -1.33 -5.10
N ASP A 71 1.66 -2.14 -4.08
CA ASP A 71 0.28 -2.39 -3.64
C ASP A 71 -0.29 -1.18 -2.88
N SER A 72 0.52 -0.56 -2.02
CA SER A 72 0.15 0.67 -1.32
C SER A 72 0.10 1.88 -2.26
N ALA A 73 0.96 1.92 -3.28
CA ALA A 73 0.94 2.94 -4.33
C ALA A 73 -0.35 2.87 -5.15
N ALA A 74 -0.71 1.66 -5.62
CA ALA A 74 -1.95 1.43 -6.36
C ALA A 74 -3.20 1.77 -5.52
N LEU A 75 -3.19 1.49 -4.20
CA LEU A 75 -4.28 1.88 -3.30
C LEU A 75 -4.42 3.39 -3.24
N LEU A 76 -3.32 4.13 -3.02
CA LEU A 76 -3.35 5.59 -2.93
C LEU A 76 -3.87 6.21 -4.23
N GLU A 77 -3.32 5.81 -5.38
CA GLU A 77 -3.73 6.29 -6.71
C GLU A 77 -5.23 6.06 -6.96
N LEU A 78 -5.72 4.84 -6.65
CA LEU A 78 -7.14 4.50 -6.82
C LEU A 78 -8.05 5.29 -5.87
N LEU A 79 -7.63 5.56 -4.64
CA LEU A 79 -8.41 6.38 -3.71
C LEU A 79 -8.50 7.83 -4.20
N VAL A 80 -7.38 8.41 -4.63
CA VAL A 80 -7.34 9.76 -5.21
C VAL A 80 -8.25 9.85 -6.44
N ASP A 81 -8.14 8.90 -7.39
CA ASP A 81 -8.96 8.88 -8.61
C ASP A 81 -10.46 8.67 -8.36
N ILE A 82 -10.83 7.86 -7.35
CA ILE A 82 -12.24 7.49 -7.13
C ILE A 82 -12.95 8.49 -6.22
N ILE A 83 -12.30 8.96 -5.15
CA ILE A 83 -12.91 9.78 -4.11
C ILE A 83 -12.19 11.08 -3.80
N GLY A 84 -10.91 11.23 -4.21
CA GLY A 84 -10.11 12.44 -3.93
C GLY A 84 -10.63 13.72 -4.60
N VAL A 85 -11.46 13.59 -5.63
CA VAL A 85 -12.12 14.73 -6.30
C VAL A 85 -13.30 15.33 -5.50
N ARG A 86 -13.67 14.70 -4.39
CA ARG A 86 -14.80 15.16 -3.57
C ARG A 86 -14.35 16.29 -2.63
N PRO A 87 -15.10 17.40 -2.53
CA PRO A 87 -14.74 18.52 -1.65
C PRO A 87 -14.94 18.21 -0.16
N ASP A 88 -15.68 17.14 0.16
CA ASP A 88 -15.93 16.68 1.53
C ASP A 88 -14.99 15.54 1.96
N VAL A 89 -13.92 15.28 1.19
CA VAL A 89 -12.91 14.25 1.50
C VAL A 89 -11.51 14.85 1.41
N THR A 90 -10.71 14.61 2.44
CA THR A 90 -9.26 14.84 2.42
C THR A 90 -8.54 13.49 2.49
N ILE A 91 -7.56 13.28 1.60
CA ILE A 91 -6.68 12.11 1.63
C ILE A 91 -5.31 12.59 2.09
N ILE A 92 -4.78 11.96 3.13
CA ILE A 92 -3.43 12.18 3.65
C ILE A 92 -2.70 10.84 3.62
N ALA A 93 -1.53 10.80 3.02
CA ALA A 93 -0.70 9.61 2.99
C ALA A 93 0.39 9.67 4.06
N GLY A 94 0.81 8.52 4.55
CA GLY A 94 1.90 8.50 5.50
C GLY A 94 2.61 7.17 5.62
N THR A 95 3.80 7.23 6.16
CA THR A 95 4.65 6.05 6.35
C THR A 95 5.40 6.11 7.67
N VAL A 96 5.79 4.94 8.15
CA VAL A 96 6.63 4.79 9.35
C VAL A 96 8.03 4.46 8.90
N ASP A 97 9.02 5.16 9.42
CA ASP A 97 10.43 4.86 9.19
C ASP A 97 10.94 3.89 10.26
N GLU A 98 11.28 2.68 9.84
CA GLU A 98 11.71 1.59 10.70
C GLU A 98 13.22 1.62 11.02
N GLY A 99 13.99 2.51 10.39
CA GLY A 99 15.44 2.58 10.55
C GLY A 99 16.15 1.33 10.01
N ILE A 100 15.79 0.89 8.81
CA ILE A 100 16.46 -0.22 8.10
C ILE A 100 17.37 0.38 7.03
N GLU A 101 18.68 0.30 7.26
CA GLU A 101 19.69 0.85 6.36
C GLU A 101 19.61 0.22 4.95
N GLY A 102 19.83 1.01 3.92
CA GLY A 102 19.82 0.57 2.51
C GLY A 102 18.45 0.23 1.93
N TYR A 103 17.48 -0.14 2.76
CA TYR A 103 16.11 -0.47 2.33
C TYR A 103 15.15 0.72 2.46
N ARG A 104 15.17 1.36 3.63
CA ARG A 104 14.14 2.36 3.95
C ARG A 104 14.26 3.66 3.16
N PRO A 105 15.44 4.26 2.97
CA PRO A 105 15.56 5.52 2.25
C PRO A 105 15.00 5.48 0.82
N PRO A 106 15.32 4.48 -0.04
CA PRO A 106 14.73 4.39 -1.38
C PRO A 106 13.21 4.23 -1.36
N SER A 107 12.67 3.43 -0.44
CA SER A 107 11.22 3.21 -0.36
C SER A 107 10.47 4.44 0.14
N LEU A 108 11.10 5.22 1.03
CA LEU A 108 10.57 6.49 1.50
C LEU A 108 10.52 7.52 0.37
N GLN A 109 11.59 7.61 -0.43
CA GLN A 109 11.63 8.51 -1.59
C GLN A 109 10.52 8.16 -2.60
N CYS A 110 10.33 6.87 -2.92
CA CYS A 110 9.21 6.45 -3.78
C CYS A 110 7.84 6.89 -3.25
N ALA A 111 7.66 6.86 -1.92
CA ALA A 111 6.42 7.30 -1.29
C ALA A 111 6.22 8.81 -1.41
N ILE A 112 7.27 9.59 -1.20
CA ILE A 112 7.28 11.06 -1.35
C ILE A 112 6.95 11.45 -2.79
N ASP A 113 7.69 10.91 -3.76
CA ASP A 113 7.52 11.21 -5.20
C ASP A 113 6.10 10.91 -5.68
N LEU A 114 5.51 9.80 -5.19
CA LEU A 114 4.13 9.44 -5.49
C LEU A 114 3.15 10.48 -4.93
N CYS A 115 3.32 10.89 -3.67
CA CYS A 115 2.44 11.87 -3.03
C CYS A 115 2.54 13.24 -3.72
N GLU A 116 3.73 13.69 -4.09
CA GLU A 116 3.95 14.91 -4.88
C GLU A 116 3.23 14.82 -6.24
N THR A 117 3.39 13.69 -6.94
CA THR A 117 2.73 13.46 -8.24
C THR A 117 1.20 13.51 -8.14
N LEU A 118 0.64 12.99 -7.05
CA LEU A 118 -0.81 12.94 -6.83
C LEU A 118 -1.37 14.18 -6.11
N GLY A 119 -0.52 15.12 -5.68
CA GLY A 119 -0.91 16.29 -4.91
C GLY A 119 -1.49 15.94 -3.53
N VAL A 120 -1.00 14.88 -2.90
CA VAL A 120 -1.46 14.36 -1.60
C VAL A 120 -0.49 14.79 -0.51
N GLU A 121 -1.01 15.29 0.61
CA GLU A 121 -0.20 15.57 1.80
C GLU A 121 0.46 14.30 2.31
N PHE A 122 1.76 14.39 2.66
CA PHE A 122 2.56 13.28 3.16
C PHE A 122 3.08 13.55 4.56
N VAL A 123 2.92 12.58 5.46
CA VAL A 123 3.42 12.62 6.83
C VAL A 123 4.26 11.39 7.15
N THR A 124 5.25 11.54 8.00
CA THR A 124 6.10 10.45 8.45
C THR A 124 6.40 10.53 9.93
N VAL A 125 6.77 9.38 10.52
CA VAL A 125 7.29 9.25 11.88
C VAL A 125 8.32 8.13 11.88
N SER A 126 9.43 8.33 12.59
CA SER A 126 10.42 7.28 12.80
C SER A 126 10.11 6.45 14.05
N TYR A 127 10.69 5.26 14.15
CA TYR A 127 10.65 4.48 15.38
C TYR A 127 11.28 5.24 16.55
N LYS A 128 12.37 5.98 16.32
CA LYS A 128 13.00 6.83 17.34
C LYS A 128 12.05 7.89 17.91
N ASP A 129 11.30 8.56 17.03
CA ASP A 129 10.32 9.58 17.47
C ASP A 129 9.21 8.99 18.34
N LEU A 130 8.96 7.69 18.22
CA LEU A 130 7.99 6.94 19.02
C LEU A 130 8.60 6.32 20.29
N GLY A 131 9.91 6.51 20.52
CA GLY A 131 10.63 5.91 21.64
C GLY A 131 10.95 4.42 21.44
N PHE A 132 10.92 3.93 20.21
CA PHE A 132 11.34 2.57 19.85
C PHE A 132 12.78 2.57 19.32
N GLU A 133 13.44 1.42 19.42
CA GLU A 133 14.69 1.17 18.76
C GLU A 133 14.48 0.91 17.25
N GLU A 134 15.43 1.33 16.43
CA GLU A 134 15.48 1.02 15.00
C GLU A 134 15.61 -0.48 14.77
N MET A 135 15.03 -0.98 13.68
CA MET A 135 15.00 -2.42 13.42
C MET A 135 16.37 -3.05 13.24
N ASP A 136 17.37 -2.31 12.77
CA ASP A 136 18.74 -2.79 12.68
C ASP A 136 19.36 -3.04 14.08
N THR A 137 19.01 -2.22 15.06
CA THR A 137 19.36 -2.42 16.48
C THR A 137 18.58 -3.58 17.09
N VAL A 138 17.26 -3.60 16.91
CA VAL A 138 16.38 -4.69 17.41
C VAL A 138 16.86 -6.05 16.92
N SER A 139 17.23 -6.16 15.64
CA SER A 139 17.71 -7.42 15.07
C SER A 139 18.96 -7.95 15.76
N LYS A 140 19.85 -7.06 16.20
CA LYS A 140 21.08 -7.42 16.95
C LYS A 140 20.79 -7.82 18.41
N LEU A 141 19.70 -7.30 18.99
CA LEU A 141 19.33 -7.58 20.39
C LEU A 141 18.56 -8.88 20.57
N ILE A 142 17.87 -9.38 19.52
CA ILE A 142 16.99 -10.56 19.59
C ILE A 142 17.69 -11.80 20.18
N PRO A 143 18.93 -12.18 19.80
CA PRO A 143 19.59 -13.37 20.37
C PRO A 143 19.68 -13.30 21.91
N GLY A 144 20.12 -12.16 22.45
CA GLY A 144 20.21 -12.00 23.91
C GLY A 144 18.85 -11.90 24.61
N MET A 145 17.81 -11.42 23.89
CA MET A 145 16.43 -11.38 24.43
C MET A 145 15.83 -12.79 24.52
N THR A 146 16.02 -13.62 23.49
CA THR A 146 15.52 -15.00 23.45
C THR A 146 16.28 -15.93 24.42
N GLU A 147 17.55 -15.67 24.66
CA GLU A 147 18.32 -16.37 25.68
C GLU A 147 17.78 -16.11 27.10
N LYS A 148 17.46 -14.85 27.41
CA LYS A 148 16.89 -14.45 28.70
C LYS A 148 15.43 -14.83 28.87
N ASN A 149 14.68 -14.86 27.77
CA ASN A 149 13.26 -15.22 27.75
C ASN A 149 12.95 -16.11 26.54
N PRO A 150 12.96 -17.44 26.70
CA PRO A 150 12.69 -18.39 25.60
C PRO A 150 11.30 -18.22 24.96
N GLY A 151 10.37 -17.52 25.61
CA GLY A 151 9.06 -17.18 25.05
C GLY A 151 9.04 -15.90 24.19
N ALA A 152 10.15 -15.16 24.13
CA ALA A 152 10.22 -13.96 23.31
C ALA A 152 10.24 -14.30 21.81
N PRO A 153 9.63 -13.48 20.92
CA PRO A 153 9.71 -13.69 19.49
C PRO A 153 11.16 -13.70 19.00
N SER A 154 11.51 -14.70 18.21
CA SER A 154 12.86 -14.84 17.62
C SER A 154 13.02 -14.15 16.27
N MET A 155 11.91 -13.71 15.65
CA MET A 155 11.91 -13.11 14.32
C MET A 155 11.77 -11.59 14.40
N PRO A 156 12.66 -10.81 13.72
CA PRO A 156 12.58 -9.35 13.68
C PRO A 156 11.22 -8.81 13.21
N CYS A 157 10.58 -9.49 12.26
CA CYS A 157 9.27 -9.09 11.73
C CYS A 157 8.15 -9.09 12.79
N SER A 158 8.25 -9.86 13.87
CA SER A 158 7.30 -9.82 14.97
C SER A 158 7.32 -8.48 15.69
N TYR A 159 8.51 -7.97 15.97
CA TYR A 159 8.71 -6.64 16.60
C TYR A 159 8.34 -5.52 15.61
N CYS A 160 8.87 -5.58 14.39
CA CYS A 160 8.57 -4.61 13.34
C CYS A 160 7.06 -4.48 13.08
N GLY A 161 6.34 -5.60 13.02
CA GLY A 161 4.89 -5.60 12.81
C GLY A 161 4.11 -4.89 13.92
N VAL A 162 4.57 -4.98 15.19
CA VAL A 162 3.97 -4.27 16.33
C VAL A 162 4.29 -2.77 16.25
N PHE A 163 5.56 -2.42 16.13
CA PHE A 163 6.00 -1.01 16.10
C PHE A 163 5.40 -0.26 14.92
N ARG A 164 5.38 -0.88 13.74
CA ARG A 164 4.76 -0.28 12.54
C ARG A 164 3.27 0.00 12.75
N ARG A 165 2.51 -0.93 13.34
CA ARG A 165 1.08 -0.68 13.64
C ARG A 165 0.89 0.48 14.62
N GLN A 166 1.76 0.59 15.63
CA GLN A 166 1.71 1.72 16.58
C GLN A 166 2.04 3.04 15.87
N GLY A 167 3.07 3.05 15.00
CA GLY A 167 3.43 4.23 14.20
C GLY A 167 2.33 4.66 13.23
N ILE A 168 1.70 3.71 12.54
CA ILE A 168 0.56 3.99 11.66
C ILE A 168 -0.61 4.59 12.46
N ASN A 169 -0.94 4.01 13.62
CA ASN A 169 -1.99 4.55 14.49
C ASN A 169 -1.64 5.95 15.03
N HIS A 170 -0.37 6.19 15.35
CA HIS A 170 0.11 7.51 15.79
C HIS A 170 -0.11 8.54 14.68
N LEU A 171 0.31 8.25 13.44
CA LEU A 171 0.12 9.13 12.29
C LEU A 171 -1.36 9.41 12.01
N ALA A 172 -2.20 8.36 11.99
CA ALA A 172 -3.64 8.52 11.78
C ALA A 172 -4.28 9.45 12.82
N LYS A 173 -3.90 9.31 14.09
CA LYS A 173 -4.35 10.23 15.16
C LYS A 173 -3.82 11.65 14.99
N LYS A 174 -2.54 11.80 14.62
CA LYS A 174 -1.89 13.10 14.41
C LYS A 174 -2.61 13.93 13.34
N VAL A 175 -3.10 13.27 12.29
CA VAL A 175 -3.84 13.94 11.20
C VAL A 175 -5.36 13.94 11.42
N ASN A 176 -5.84 13.53 12.60
CA ASN A 176 -7.27 13.42 12.92
C ASN A 176 -8.05 12.62 11.87
N ALA A 177 -7.51 11.48 11.43
CA ALA A 177 -8.16 10.65 10.43
C ALA A 177 -9.43 9.97 10.97
N ASP A 178 -10.50 10.07 10.21
CA ASP A 178 -11.77 9.36 10.47
C ASP A 178 -11.68 7.89 10.00
N VAL A 179 -10.88 7.66 8.96
CA VAL A 179 -10.73 6.35 8.32
C VAL A 179 -9.25 6.09 8.00
N MET A 180 -8.82 4.86 8.18
CA MET A 180 -7.49 4.40 7.78
C MET A 180 -7.60 3.35 6.67
N ALA A 181 -6.85 3.55 5.58
CA ALA A 181 -6.76 2.62 4.47
C ALA A 181 -5.37 1.98 4.39
N LEU A 182 -5.34 0.67 4.23
CA LEU A 182 -4.12 -0.14 4.18
C LEU A 182 -4.13 -1.04 2.94
N GLY A 183 -3.01 -1.08 2.22
CA GLY A 183 -2.82 -1.94 1.03
C GLY A 183 -2.32 -3.34 1.39
N HIS A 184 -3.03 -4.07 2.25
CA HIS A 184 -2.70 -5.45 2.57
C HIS A 184 -3.40 -6.42 1.62
N ASN A 185 -2.67 -7.44 1.16
CA ASN A 185 -3.25 -8.60 0.50
C ASN A 185 -3.72 -9.58 1.60
N LEU A 186 -4.94 -10.07 1.46
CA LEU A 186 -5.51 -11.14 2.29
C LEU A 186 -5.16 -12.49 1.69
#